data_b8b366e134c7fc1d3662c5359e3728b8
#
_entry.id   b8b366e134c7fc1d3662c5359e3728b8
#
_cell.length_a   1.000
_cell.length_b   1.000
_cell.length_c   1.000
_cell.angle_alpha   90.00
_cell.angle_beta   90.00
_cell.angle_gamma   90.00
#
_symmetry.space_group_name_H-M   'P 1'
#
loop_
_entity.id
_entity.type
_entity.pdbx_description
1 polymer ?
#
loop_
_entity_poly.entity_id
_entity_poly.type
_entity_poly.pdbx_seq_one_letter_code
_entity_poly.pdbx_strand_id
1 'polypeptide(L)'
;VSMLQKWEKEGKHRSKIVPVNVAERAKDSEKFKNMRAELWWNGRTLLQPNSEGQQDVRLNVERKVLSQLAGPTFKSDSAGRIQIEGKAEMKRRGVSSPDQAEAVLLALYEPKGGDIPHVAPMSFGQVNEFTGSNFSNLMN
;
A
#
# COMPACT_ATOMS: atom_id res chain seq x y z
N VAL A 1 -10.94 3.96 -14.70
CA VAL A 1 -11.27 2.55 -14.37
C VAL A 1 -11.99 1.90 -15.53
N SER A 2 -13.04 2.49 -16.09
CA SER A 2 -13.83 1.92 -17.19
C SER A 2 -13.03 1.60 -18.46
N MET A 3 -12.10 2.46 -18.86
CA MET A 3 -11.22 2.23 -20.02
C MET A 3 -10.29 1.04 -19.79
N LEU A 4 -9.66 0.94 -18.61
CA LEU A 4 -8.78 -0.18 -18.26
C LEU A 4 -9.55 -1.51 -18.21
N GLN A 5 -10.74 -1.52 -17.66
CA GLN A 5 -11.62 -2.70 -17.66
C GLN A 5 -12.06 -3.11 -19.07
N LYS A 6 -12.28 -2.13 -19.96
CA LYS A 6 -12.53 -2.41 -21.38
C LYS A 6 -11.32 -3.06 -22.03
N TRP A 7 -10.11 -2.56 -21.81
CA TRP A 7 -8.87 -3.14 -22.34
C TRP A 7 -8.59 -4.54 -21.78
N GLU A 8 -8.93 -4.80 -20.51
CA GLU A 8 -8.89 -6.14 -19.93
C GLU A 8 -9.79 -7.11 -20.70
N LYS A 9 -11.05 -6.71 -20.93
CA LYS A 9 -12.00 -7.52 -21.71
C LYS A 9 -11.59 -7.72 -23.17
N GLU A 10 -10.91 -6.76 -23.76
CA GLU A 10 -10.37 -6.80 -25.12
C GLU A 10 -9.03 -7.55 -25.20
N GLY A 11 -8.53 -8.09 -24.10
CA GLY A 11 -7.25 -8.81 -24.06
C GLY A 11 -6.01 -7.96 -24.32
N LYS A 12 -6.13 -6.62 -24.23
CA LYS A 12 -5.00 -5.70 -24.47
C LYS A 12 -3.95 -5.70 -23.36
N HIS A 13 -4.28 -6.22 -22.18
CA HIS A 13 -3.33 -6.50 -21.11
C HIS A 13 -3.78 -7.72 -20.31
N ARG A 14 -2.83 -8.32 -19.58
CA ARG A 14 -3.05 -9.55 -18.79
C ARG A 14 -3.45 -9.27 -17.33
N SER A 15 -3.40 -8.02 -16.91
CA SER A 15 -3.68 -7.64 -15.51
C SER A 15 -5.18 -7.57 -15.28
N LYS A 16 -5.64 -8.14 -14.17
CA LYS A 16 -7.02 -7.98 -13.69
C LYS A 16 -7.18 -6.58 -13.09
N ILE A 17 -8.17 -5.84 -13.53
CA ILE A 17 -8.48 -4.51 -13.01
C ILE A 17 -9.51 -4.61 -11.90
N VAL A 18 -9.09 -4.36 -10.67
CA VAL A 18 -9.94 -4.35 -9.50
C VAL A 18 -10.26 -2.91 -9.11
N PRO A 19 -11.50 -2.43 -9.31
CA PRO A 19 -11.89 -1.11 -8.88
C PRO A 19 -12.05 -1.08 -7.35
N VAL A 20 -11.44 -0.10 -6.69
CA VAL A 20 -11.61 0.13 -5.25
C VAL A 20 -12.14 1.53 -5.02
N ASN A 21 -13.34 1.63 -4.45
CA ASN A 21 -13.89 2.90 -4.02
C ASN A 21 -13.68 3.06 -2.51
N VAL A 22 -12.74 3.89 -2.12
CA VAL A 22 -12.36 4.08 -0.72
C VAL A 22 -13.44 4.76 0.14
N ALA A 23 -14.45 5.37 -0.48
CA ALA A 23 -15.59 5.97 0.20
C ALA A 23 -16.70 4.96 0.53
N GLU A 24 -16.69 3.79 -0.10
CA GLU A 24 -17.69 2.74 0.13
C GLU A 24 -17.60 2.14 1.53
N ARG A 25 -18.62 1.36 1.85
CA ARG A 25 -18.66 0.58 3.09
C ARG A 25 -17.46 -0.37 3.15
N ALA A 26 -16.83 -0.47 4.32
CA ALA A 26 -15.79 -1.45 4.58
C ALA A 26 -16.34 -2.89 4.38
N LYS A 27 -15.49 -3.82 4.01
CA LYS A 27 -15.84 -5.26 3.98
C LYS A 27 -16.10 -5.77 5.38
N ASP A 28 -15.21 -5.44 6.32
CA ASP A 28 -15.42 -5.63 7.76
C ASP A 28 -16.04 -4.35 8.35
N SER A 29 -17.34 -4.18 8.16
CA SER A 29 -18.06 -2.97 8.60
C SER A 29 -18.37 -2.94 10.09
N GLU A 30 -18.08 -4.00 10.84
CA GLU A 30 -18.13 -4.02 12.30
C GLU A 30 -16.87 -3.35 12.88
N LYS A 31 -15.73 -3.57 12.26
CA LYS A 31 -14.44 -3.05 12.70
C LYS A 31 -14.07 -1.70 12.08
N PHE A 32 -14.46 -1.44 10.84
CA PHE A 32 -14.04 -0.26 10.10
C PHE A 32 -15.23 0.58 9.63
N LYS A 33 -15.11 1.90 9.73
CA LYS A 33 -16.14 2.83 9.31
C LYS A 33 -16.40 2.81 7.80
N ASN A 34 -15.35 2.71 7.00
CA ASN A 34 -15.39 2.70 5.54
C ASN A 34 -14.19 1.93 4.96
N MET A 35 -14.19 1.74 3.64
CA MET A 35 -13.13 1.05 2.91
C MET A 35 -11.76 1.73 3.08
N ARG A 36 -11.71 3.07 3.18
CA ARG A 36 -10.46 3.78 3.44
C ARG A 36 -9.85 3.39 4.79
N ALA A 37 -10.66 3.27 5.84
CA ALA A 37 -10.16 2.85 7.15
C ALA A 37 -9.62 1.40 7.13
N GLU A 38 -10.31 0.51 6.45
CA GLU A 38 -9.87 -0.88 6.27
C GLU A 38 -8.55 -0.95 5.49
N LEU A 39 -8.43 -0.21 4.38
CA LEU A 39 -7.23 -0.14 3.55
C LEU A 39 -6.00 0.32 4.36
N TRP A 40 -6.13 1.41 5.10
CA TRP A 40 -5.06 1.95 5.94
C TRP A 40 -4.67 0.99 7.06
N TRP A 41 -5.63 0.35 7.68
CA TRP A 41 -5.36 -0.60 8.77
C TRP A 41 -4.69 -1.87 8.28
N ASN A 42 -5.12 -2.40 7.15
CA ASN A 42 -4.49 -3.56 6.51
C ASN A 42 -3.04 -3.24 6.11
N GLY A 43 -2.80 -2.08 5.50
CA GLY A 43 -1.45 -1.63 5.19
C GLY A 43 -0.57 -1.50 6.45
N ARG A 44 -1.09 -0.92 7.55
CA ARG A 44 -0.39 -0.87 8.82
C ARG A 44 -0.01 -2.26 9.32
N THR A 45 -0.94 -3.22 9.26
CA THR A 45 -0.70 -4.60 9.72
C THR A 45 0.40 -5.28 8.89
N LEU A 46 0.37 -5.11 7.56
CA LEU A 46 1.38 -5.67 6.66
C LEU A 46 2.79 -5.07 6.86
N LEU A 47 2.85 -3.78 7.22
CA LEU A 47 4.12 -3.07 7.40
C LEU A 47 4.65 -3.16 8.83
N GLN A 48 3.87 -3.66 9.77
CA GLN A 48 4.26 -3.79 11.17
C GLN A 48 5.11 -5.05 11.34
N PRO A 49 6.27 -4.95 12.03
CA PRO A 49 7.05 -6.13 12.38
C PRO A 49 6.24 -7.10 13.26
N ASN A 50 6.45 -8.38 13.09
CA ASN A 50 5.94 -9.41 13.98
C ASN A 50 6.65 -9.35 15.36
N SER A 51 6.28 -10.23 16.29
CA SER A 51 6.87 -10.33 17.63
C SER A 51 8.38 -10.64 17.63
N GLU A 52 8.90 -11.20 16.53
CA GLU A 52 10.32 -11.52 16.31
C GLU A 52 11.08 -10.41 15.59
N GLY A 53 10.42 -9.28 15.29
CA GLY A 53 10.99 -8.15 14.54
C GLY A 53 11.11 -8.40 13.04
N GLN A 54 10.50 -9.47 12.50
CA GLN A 54 10.48 -9.75 11.07
C GLN A 54 9.34 -8.97 10.40
N GLN A 55 9.55 -8.55 9.17
CA GLN A 55 8.56 -7.85 8.35
C GLN A 55 8.27 -8.65 7.08
N ASP A 56 7.00 -8.88 6.78
CA ASP A 56 6.58 -9.57 5.56
C ASP A 56 6.76 -8.70 4.32
N VAL A 57 6.63 -7.38 4.48
CA VAL A 57 6.74 -6.41 3.40
C VAL A 57 7.74 -5.32 3.75
N ARG A 58 8.69 -5.07 2.85
CA ARG A 58 9.62 -3.93 2.92
C ARG A 58 9.32 -2.97 1.78
N LEU A 59 9.10 -1.70 2.14
CA LEU A 59 8.87 -0.65 1.15
C LEU A 59 10.20 0.01 0.78
N ASN A 60 10.50 0.01 -0.52
CA ASN A 60 11.55 0.83 -1.09
C ASN A 60 10.91 2.03 -1.81
N VAL A 61 10.58 3.06 -1.05
CA VAL A 61 9.88 4.25 -1.53
C VAL A 61 10.59 5.52 -1.03
N GLU A 62 10.32 6.63 -1.68
CA GLU A 62 10.86 7.93 -1.29
C GLU A 62 10.44 8.33 0.14
N ARG A 63 11.29 9.10 0.82
CA ARG A 63 11.02 9.64 2.17
C ARG A 63 9.67 10.38 2.26
N LYS A 64 9.27 11.06 1.20
CA LYS A 64 7.97 11.74 1.11
C LYS A 64 6.80 10.77 1.27
N VAL A 65 6.88 9.58 0.66
CA VAL A 65 5.84 8.54 0.78
C VAL A 65 5.79 7.99 2.21
N LEU A 66 6.95 7.76 2.83
CA LEU A 66 7.03 7.34 4.24
C LEU A 66 6.39 8.38 5.17
N SER A 67 6.66 9.67 4.94
CA SER A 67 6.02 10.75 5.69
C SER A 67 4.50 10.78 5.50
N GLN A 68 4.01 10.50 4.30
CA GLN A 68 2.58 10.40 4.03
C GLN A 68 1.95 9.16 4.69
N LEU A 69 2.65 8.03 4.76
CA LEU A 69 2.18 6.83 5.46
C LEU A 69 2.06 7.07 6.98
N ALA A 70 2.95 7.87 7.56
CA ALA A 70 2.93 8.22 8.98
C ALA A 70 2.01 9.40 9.33
N GLY A 71 1.48 10.12 8.34
CA GLY A 71 0.78 11.39 8.54
C GLY A 71 -0.64 11.29 9.12
N PRO A 72 -1.50 10.39 8.64
CA PRO A 72 -2.87 10.29 9.12
C PRO A 72 -2.95 9.69 10.52
N THR A 73 -3.86 10.24 11.33
CA THR A 73 -4.23 9.66 12.63
C THR A 73 -5.50 8.81 12.49
N PHE A 74 -5.79 8.02 13.51
CA PHE A 74 -7.03 7.25 13.57
C PHE A 74 -7.75 7.51 14.89
N LYS A 75 -9.07 7.30 14.89
CA LYS A 75 -9.93 7.39 16.06
C LYS A 75 -11.01 6.31 15.97
N SER A 76 -11.63 5.98 17.10
CA SER A 76 -12.88 5.20 17.11
C SER A 76 -14.07 6.12 16.92
N ASP A 77 -15.04 5.70 16.14
CA ASP A 77 -16.34 6.38 16.04
C ASP A 77 -17.26 5.99 17.23
N SER A 78 -18.47 6.52 17.26
CA SER A 78 -19.46 6.25 18.33
C SER A 78 -19.89 4.78 18.42
N ALA A 79 -19.67 3.98 17.36
CA ALA A 79 -19.92 2.55 17.33
C ALA A 79 -18.65 1.71 17.60
N GLY A 80 -17.55 2.35 18.02
CA GLY A 80 -16.27 1.67 18.29
C GLY A 80 -15.48 1.30 17.04
N ARG A 81 -15.93 1.68 15.84
CA ARG A 81 -15.26 1.33 14.59
C ARG A 81 -14.07 2.25 14.31
N ILE A 82 -13.03 1.69 13.72
CA ILE A 82 -11.85 2.44 13.32
C ILE A 82 -12.19 3.40 12.18
N GLN A 83 -11.83 4.66 12.36
CA GLN A 83 -11.95 5.72 11.36
C GLN A 83 -10.58 6.38 11.18
N ILE A 84 -10.13 6.51 9.94
CA ILE A 84 -8.92 7.28 9.59
C ILE A 84 -9.29 8.74 9.39
N GLU A 85 -8.40 9.63 9.84
CA GLU A 85 -8.52 11.07 9.69
C GLU A 85 -8.81 11.48 8.24
N GLY A 86 -9.78 12.36 8.06
CA GLY A 86 -10.17 12.85 6.74
C GLY A 86 -9.15 13.84 6.16
N LYS A 87 -9.06 13.92 4.81
CA LYS A 87 -8.14 14.85 4.13
C LYS A 87 -8.37 16.31 4.54
N ALA A 88 -9.62 16.69 4.84
CA ALA A 88 -9.95 18.04 5.35
C ALA A 88 -9.41 18.29 6.76
N GLU A 89 -9.44 17.28 7.63
CA GLU A 89 -8.87 17.35 8.98
C GLU A 89 -7.34 17.45 8.93
N MET A 90 -6.70 16.62 8.08
CA MET A 90 -5.26 16.69 7.82
C MET A 90 -4.82 18.07 7.33
N LYS A 91 -5.56 18.64 6.36
CA LYS A 91 -5.29 19.99 5.84
C LYS A 91 -5.35 21.05 6.93
N ARG A 92 -6.32 20.95 7.84
CA ARG A 92 -6.43 21.88 9.00
C ARG A 92 -5.23 21.79 9.95
N ARG A 93 -4.59 20.62 10.05
CA ARG A 93 -3.36 20.40 10.82
C ARG A 93 -2.09 20.80 10.04
N GLY A 94 -2.22 21.31 8.81
CA GLY A 94 -1.06 21.61 7.95
C GLY A 94 -0.40 20.37 7.33
N VAL A 95 -1.08 19.21 7.35
CA VAL A 95 -0.59 17.96 6.76
C VAL A 95 -1.15 17.82 5.35
N SER A 96 -0.26 17.56 4.38
CA SER A 96 -0.65 17.37 2.98
C SER A 96 -1.43 16.07 2.76
N SER A 97 -2.21 16.02 1.66
CA SER A 97 -2.93 14.82 1.27
C SER A 97 -1.99 13.63 1.05
N PRO A 98 -2.29 12.45 1.59
CA PRO A 98 -1.43 11.27 1.50
C PRO A 98 -1.67 10.46 0.21
N ASP A 99 -1.77 11.12 -0.94
CA ASP A 99 -2.18 10.49 -2.19
C ASP A 99 -1.21 9.40 -2.68
N GLN A 100 0.11 9.62 -2.51
CA GLN A 100 1.11 8.62 -2.84
C GLN A 100 1.09 7.43 -1.87
N ALA A 101 0.87 7.68 -0.58
CA ALA A 101 0.70 6.62 0.40
C ALA A 101 -0.57 5.80 0.13
N GLU A 102 -1.68 6.44 -0.22
CA GLU A 102 -2.91 5.74 -0.61
C GLU A 102 -2.71 4.87 -1.85
N ALA A 103 -1.93 5.33 -2.83
CA ALA A 103 -1.56 4.53 -4.00
C ALA A 103 -0.74 3.28 -3.62
N VAL A 104 0.23 3.41 -2.71
CA VAL A 104 1.00 2.26 -2.18
C VAL A 104 0.08 1.29 -1.45
N LEU A 105 -0.81 1.78 -0.59
CA LEU A 105 -1.75 0.92 0.15
C LEU A 105 -2.71 0.19 -0.80
N LEU A 106 -3.16 0.83 -1.87
CA LEU A 106 -3.97 0.20 -2.92
C LEU A 106 -3.20 -0.89 -3.66
N ALA A 107 -1.90 -0.68 -3.91
CA ALA A 107 -1.04 -1.69 -4.54
C ALA A 107 -0.80 -2.92 -3.64
N LEU A 108 -0.83 -2.74 -2.32
CA LEU A 108 -0.71 -3.81 -1.33
C LEU A 108 -2.06 -4.45 -0.96
N TYR A 109 -3.17 -3.90 -1.47
CA TYR A 109 -4.49 -4.36 -1.09
C TYR A 109 -4.89 -5.63 -1.84
N GLU A 110 -5.15 -6.70 -1.10
CA GLU A 110 -5.72 -7.94 -1.63
C GLU A 110 -7.21 -8.02 -1.26
N PRO A 111 -8.12 -7.88 -2.24
CA PRO A 111 -9.54 -8.05 -1.98
C PRO A 111 -9.84 -9.50 -1.62
N LYS A 112 -10.30 -9.74 -0.38
CA LYS A 112 -10.75 -11.07 0.05
C LYS A 112 -11.88 -11.54 -0.87
N GLY A 113 -11.73 -12.72 -1.48
CA GLY A 113 -12.77 -13.37 -2.29
C GLY A 113 -12.72 -13.15 -3.79
N GLY A 114 -11.61 -12.66 -4.33
CA GLY A 114 -11.33 -12.76 -5.75
C GLY A 114 -10.23 -13.78 -5.98
N ASP A 115 -10.41 -14.70 -6.93
CA ASP A 115 -9.32 -15.49 -7.50
C ASP A 115 -8.32 -14.54 -8.17
N ILE A 116 -7.50 -13.86 -7.36
CA ILE A 116 -6.30 -13.25 -7.86
C ILE A 116 -5.33 -14.41 -7.98
N PRO A 117 -4.89 -14.77 -9.20
CA PRO A 117 -3.81 -15.74 -9.33
C PRO A 117 -2.67 -15.21 -8.44
N HIS A 118 -2.25 -16.01 -7.48
CA HIS A 118 -1.08 -15.71 -6.67
C HIS A 118 0.07 -15.49 -7.64
N VAL A 119 0.39 -14.23 -7.90
CA VAL A 119 1.59 -13.90 -8.66
C VAL A 119 2.70 -14.30 -7.71
N ALA A 120 3.32 -15.45 -8.01
CA ALA A 120 4.50 -15.89 -7.30
C ALA A 120 5.44 -14.68 -7.18
N PRO A 121 6.04 -14.44 -6.01
CA PRO A 121 6.94 -13.32 -5.83
C PRO A 121 7.94 -13.37 -6.98
N MET A 122 7.98 -12.31 -7.81
CA MET A 122 9.05 -12.19 -8.79
C MET A 122 10.32 -12.24 -7.97
N SER A 123 11.08 -13.34 -8.10
CA SER A 123 12.44 -13.36 -7.65
C SER A 123 13.14 -12.31 -8.49
N PHE A 124 13.29 -11.11 -7.94
CA PHE A 124 14.26 -10.16 -8.45
C PHE A 124 15.58 -10.90 -8.39
N GLY A 125 16.11 -11.22 -9.59
CA GLY A 125 17.37 -11.91 -9.73
C GLY A 125 18.38 -11.31 -8.77
N GLN A 126 19.15 -12.18 -8.12
CA GLN A 126 20.21 -11.81 -7.20
C GLN A 126 20.91 -10.56 -7.75
N VAL A 127 20.76 -9.44 -7.05
CA VAL A 127 21.69 -8.31 -7.22
C VAL A 127 23.05 -8.91 -6.90
N ASN A 128 23.83 -9.18 -7.96
CA ASN A 128 25.23 -9.56 -7.81
C ASN A 128 25.81 -8.51 -6.86
N GLU A 129 26.24 -8.96 -5.68
CA GLU A 129 27.05 -8.15 -4.79
C GLU A 129 28.20 -7.61 -5.63
N PHE A 130 28.21 -6.31 -5.82
CA PHE A 130 29.32 -5.61 -6.41
C PHE A 130 30.45 -5.68 -5.39
N THR A 131 31.16 -6.81 -5.36
CA THR A 131 32.38 -6.96 -4.58
C THR A 131 33.39 -5.98 -5.16
N GLY A 132 33.62 -4.90 -4.42
CA GLY A 132 34.63 -3.89 -4.72
C GLY A 132 36.04 -4.45 -4.62
N SER A 133 36.52 -5.12 -5.67
CA SER A 133 37.89 -5.61 -5.79
C SER A 133 38.58 -5.20 -7.08
N ASN A 134 38.30 -4.02 -7.61
CA ASN A 134 39.04 -3.50 -8.78
C ASN A 134 39.42 -1.99 -8.69
N PHE A 135 39.63 -1.47 -7.50
CA PHE A 135 40.16 -0.09 -7.36
C PHE A 135 41.68 -0.01 -7.15
N SER A 136 42.41 -1.15 -7.22
CA SER A 136 43.85 -1.16 -6.95
C SER A 136 44.75 -1.02 -8.17
N ASN A 137 44.24 -0.89 -9.39
CA ASN A 137 45.06 -0.89 -10.61
C ASN A 137 45.00 0.41 -11.44
N LEU A 138 44.67 1.54 -10.85
CA LEU A 138 44.67 2.84 -11.55
C LEU A 138 45.60 3.89 -10.94
N MET A 139 46.58 3.46 -10.13
CA MET A 139 47.70 4.35 -9.71
C MET A 139 49.02 3.56 -9.83
N ASN A 140 49.53 3.46 -11.04
CA ASN A 140 50.95 3.38 -11.39
C ASN A 140 51.12 3.86 -12.82
#